data_ced24e5917aa2edb46df404a5c2a0dc6
#
_entry.id   ced24e5917aa2edb46df404a5c2a0dc6
#
_cell.length_a   1.000
_cell.length_b   1.000
_cell.length_c   1.000
_cell.angle_alpha   90.00
_cell.angle_beta   90.00
_cell.angle_gamma   90.00
#
_symmetry.space_group_name_H-M   'P 1'
#
loop_
_entity.id
_entity.type
_entity.pdbx_description
1 polymer ?
#
loop_
_entity_poly.entity_id
_entity_poly.type
_entity_poly.pdbx_seq_one_letter_code
_entity_poly.pdbx_strand_id
1 'polypeptide(L)'
;MNADNPTDHAAAPARTAPPLSAYARLRVERLRRPASFAFALGLCALVFSTRPSGFEGAFHTFIKLTGYSLVFVACIGRIWCAIHITGRKNRELCQNGPYAFTRNPLYFFSFLGAVGVCLGAQACLEAVLMALAFLTYYKFMIRTEEQRLKTLFGASYEEYCQTVPRFWPRWRKQPQVQVLAVNVDALTKAVFEAGLFLLAILGIELLEKLKSSHAEWFNQIPW
;
A
#
# COMPACT_ATOMS: atom_id res chain seq x y z
N MET A 1 -71.99 -4.67 -9.27
CA MET A 1 -71.86 -3.89 -8.05
C MET A 1 -70.39 -3.90 -7.67
N ASN A 2 -69.73 -2.80 -8.00
CA ASN A 2 -68.26 -2.60 -7.81
C ASN A 2 -67.89 -2.49 -6.33
N ALA A 3 -66.83 -3.08 -5.97
CA ALA A 3 -66.08 -2.75 -4.77
C ALA A 3 -64.70 -2.29 -5.17
N ASP A 4 -64.46 -1.00 -5.00
CA ASP A 4 -63.19 -0.31 -5.23
C ASP A 4 -62.12 -0.86 -4.28
N ASN A 5 -60.99 -1.21 -4.86
CA ASN A 5 -59.80 -1.55 -4.14
C ASN A 5 -58.89 -0.29 -4.06
N PRO A 6 -58.70 0.35 -2.91
CA PRO A 6 -57.77 1.45 -2.78
C PRO A 6 -56.35 0.94 -2.84
N THR A 7 -55.65 1.36 -3.87
CA THR A 7 -54.22 1.15 -4.10
C THR A 7 -53.41 1.64 -2.91
N ASP A 8 -52.78 0.68 -2.27
CA ASP A 8 -51.80 0.86 -1.18
C ASP A 8 -50.53 1.48 -1.78
N HIS A 9 -50.43 2.82 -1.75
CA HIS A 9 -49.22 3.53 -2.03
C HIS A 9 -48.28 3.37 -0.84
N ALA A 10 -47.56 2.25 -0.78
CA ALA A 10 -46.48 2.08 0.14
C ALA A 10 -45.43 3.17 -0.16
N ALA A 11 -45.38 4.19 0.69
CA ALA A 11 -44.40 5.25 0.66
C ALA A 11 -43.00 4.63 0.76
N ALA A 12 -42.18 4.87 -0.25
CA ALA A 12 -40.77 4.45 -0.24
C ALA A 12 -40.10 4.96 1.04
N PRO A 13 -39.30 4.12 1.75
CA PRO A 13 -38.67 4.53 2.97
C PRO A 13 -37.77 5.74 2.72
N ALA A 14 -38.02 6.83 3.45
CA ALA A 14 -37.22 8.05 3.39
C ALA A 14 -35.75 7.69 3.58
N ARG A 15 -34.92 8.03 2.58
CA ARG A 15 -33.46 7.87 2.66
C ARG A 15 -32.97 8.77 3.79
N THR A 16 -32.81 8.23 4.98
CA THR A 16 -32.20 8.94 6.09
C THR A 16 -30.77 9.34 5.70
N ALA A 17 -30.46 10.62 5.84
CA ALA A 17 -29.12 11.15 5.58
C ALA A 17 -28.10 10.35 6.40
N PRO A 18 -26.95 9.93 5.82
CA PRO A 18 -25.97 9.16 6.55
C PRO A 18 -25.41 9.99 7.72
N PRO A 19 -25.11 9.36 8.86
CA PRO A 19 -24.61 10.06 10.04
C PRO A 19 -23.30 10.81 9.73
N LEU A 20 -23.03 11.92 10.42
CA LEU A 20 -21.82 12.77 10.23
C LEU A 20 -20.51 11.99 10.20
N SER A 21 -20.45 10.87 10.94
CA SER A 21 -19.33 9.92 10.92
C SER A 21 -19.14 9.24 9.55
N ALA A 22 -20.20 9.07 8.76
CA ALA A 22 -20.13 8.50 7.40
C ALA A 22 -19.53 9.51 6.42
N TYR A 23 -19.87 10.81 6.54
CA TYR A 23 -19.26 11.87 5.72
C TYR A 23 -17.76 12.02 5.98
N ALA A 24 -17.33 11.93 7.25
CA ALA A 24 -15.92 11.94 7.62
C ALA A 24 -15.16 10.75 7.01
N ARG A 25 -15.78 9.56 7.02
CA ARG A 25 -15.20 8.34 6.42
C ARG A 25 -15.07 8.46 4.89
N LEU A 26 -16.09 8.98 4.21
CA LEU A 26 -16.05 9.21 2.75
C LEU A 26 -14.98 10.24 2.37
N ARG A 27 -14.77 11.26 3.21
CA ARG A 27 -13.72 12.26 3.00
C ARG A 27 -12.33 11.64 3.14
N VAL A 28 -12.10 10.78 4.13
CA VAL A 28 -10.83 10.06 4.31
C VAL A 28 -10.57 9.10 3.14
N GLU A 29 -11.57 8.37 2.65
CA GLU A 29 -11.42 7.50 1.48
C GLU A 29 -11.11 8.27 0.19
N ARG A 30 -11.73 9.43 -0.03
CA ARG A 30 -11.43 10.31 -1.18
C ARG A 30 -10.02 10.90 -1.11
N LEU A 31 -9.54 11.24 0.08
CA LEU A 31 -8.19 11.79 0.29
C LEU A 31 -7.09 10.73 0.23
N ARG A 32 -7.41 9.46 0.43
CA ARG A 32 -6.41 8.36 0.46
C ARG A 32 -5.61 8.26 -0.83
N ARG A 33 -6.28 8.29 -2.00
CA ARG A 33 -5.60 8.19 -3.31
C ARG A 33 -4.68 9.38 -3.57
N PRO A 34 -5.15 10.65 -3.49
CA PRO A 34 -4.28 11.79 -3.71
C PRO A 34 -3.19 11.90 -2.64
N ALA A 35 -3.46 11.54 -1.37
CA ALA A 35 -2.43 11.54 -0.33
C ALA A 35 -1.34 10.49 -0.58
N SER A 36 -1.70 9.29 -1.02
CA SER A 36 -0.71 8.27 -1.40
C SER A 36 0.08 8.69 -2.63
N PHE A 37 -0.54 9.36 -3.60
CA PHE A 37 0.14 9.88 -4.78
C PHE A 37 1.06 11.05 -4.42
N ALA A 38 0.61 12.00 -3.60
CA ALA A 38 1.43 13.11 -3.11
C ALA A 38 2.62 12.60 -2.28
N PHE A 39 2.41 11.55 -1.47
CA PHE A 39 3.48 10.90 -0.72
C PHE A 39 4.51 10.25 -1.66
N ALA A 40 4.06 9.54 -2.70
CA ALA A 40 4.94 8.95 -3.70
C ALA A 40 5.71 10.02 -4.50
N LEU A 41 5.04 11.12 -4.88
CA LEU A 41 5.67 12.24 -5.58
C LEU A 41 6.69 12.94 -4.68
N GLY A 42 6.36 13.17 -3.39
CA GLY A 42 7.29 13.71 -2.40
C GLY A 42 8.51 12.82 -2.19
N LEU A 43 8.31 11.50 -2.17
CA LEU A 43 9.40 10.53 -2.13
C LEU A 43 10.30 10.64 -3.37
N CYS A 44 9.72 10.68 -4.56
CA CYS A 44 10.48 10.87 -5.79
C CYS A 44 11.28 12.17 -5.75
N ALA A 45 10.64 13.30 -5.39
CA ALA A 45 11.30 14.59 -5.28
C ALA A 45 12.46 14.57 -4.26
N LEU A 46 12.26 13.92 -3.12
CA LEU A 46 13.27 13.76 -2.08
C LEU A 46 14.47 12.97 -2.60
N VAL A 47 14.23 11.82 -3.23
CA VAL A 47 15.29 10.97 -3.81
C VAL A 47 16.01 11.69 -4.94
N PHE A 48 15.29 12.50 -5.74
CA PHE A 48 15.90 13.32 -6.79
C PHE A 48 16.80 14.43 -6.26
N SER A 49 16.44 15.01 -5.11
CA SER A 49 17.17 16.13 -4.50
C SER A 49 18.40 15.69 -3.71
N THR A 50 18.49 14.41 -3.35
CA THR A 50 19.57 13.91 -2.51
C THR A 50 20.81 13.57 -3.32
N ARG A 51 21.96 13.90 -2.74
CA ARG A 51 23.25 13.43 -3.22
C ARG A 51 23.45 12.00 -2.70
N PRO A 52 23.95 11.08 -3.52
CA PRO A 52 24.33 9.75 -3.05
C PRO A 52 25.23 9.88 -1.83
N SER A 53 24.96 9.10 -0.80
CA SER A 53 25.85 9.03 0.38
C SER A 53 27.25 8.65 -0.11
N GLY A 54 28.27 9.43 0.28
CA GLY A 54 29.65 9.26 -0.18
C GLY A 54 30.34 7.98 0.30
N PHE A 55 29.58 6.89 0.49
CA PHE A 55 30.13 5.57 0.77
C PHE A 55 30.66 4.97 -0.53
N GLU A 56 31.94 4.60 -0.54
CA GLU A 56 32.58 3.92 -1.65
C GLU A 56 32.85 2.44 -1.33
N GLY A 57 33.00 1.62 -2.39
CA GLY A 57 33.41 0.22 -2.27
C GLY A 57 32.27 -0.77 -1.99
N ALA A 58 32.62 -1.86 -1.29
CA ALA A 58 31.73 -3.01 -1.07
C ALA A 58 30.47 -2.65 -0.27
N PHE A 59 30.56 -1.71 0.68
CA PHE A 59 29.44 -1.29 1.51
C PHE A 59 28.38 -0.54 0.68
N HIS A 60 28.79 0.30 -0.24
CA HIS A 60 27.94 0.98 -1.20
C HIS A 60 27.13 -0.02 -2.04
N THR A 61 27.81 -1.01 -2.62
CA THR A 61 27.18 -2.08 -3.39
C THR A 61 26.18 -2.89 -2.54
N PHE A 62 26.55 -3.19 -1.30
CA PHE A 62 25.68 -3.93 -0.37
C PHE A 62 24.36 -3.18 -0.08
N ILE A 63 24.43 -1.87 0.21
CA ILE A 63 23.22 -1.05 0.46
C ILE A 63 22.34 -1.04 -0.79
N LYS A 64 22.91 -0.83 -1.97
CA LYS A 64 22.20 -0.78 -3.25
C LYS A 64 21.49 -2.11 -3.54
N LEU A 65 22.19 -3.22 -3.42
CA LEU A 65 21.61 -4.56 -3.60
C LEU A 65 20.52 -4.87 -2.58
N THR A 66 20.71 -4.45 -1.33
CA THR A 66 19.67 -4.58 -0.29
C THR A 66 18.42 -3.80 -0.67
N GLY A 67 18.56 -2.57 -1.16
CA GLY A 67 17.45 -1.77 -1.66
C GLY A 67 16.68 -2.46 -2.78
N TYR A 68 17.39 -2.97 -3.78
CA TYR A 68 16.76 -3.70 -4.91
C TYR A 68 16.07 -4.99 -4.47
N SER A 69 16.67 -5.72 -3.54
CA SER A 69 16.07 -6.93 -2.97
C SER A 69 14.77 -6.62 -2.24
N LEU A 70 14.73 -5.53 -1.46
CA LEU A 70 13.52 -5.10 -0.77
C LEU A 70 12.41 -4.69 -1.77
N VAL A 71 12.75 -3.98 -2.85
CA VAL A 71 11.80 -3.63 -3.90
C VAL A 71 11.25 -4.87 -4.58
N PHE A 72 12.09 -5.83 -4.91
CA PHE A 72 11.67 -7.09 -5.52
C PHE A 72 10.71 -7.87 -4.60
N VAL A 73 11.04 -8.02 -3.33
CA VAL A 73 10.17 -8.65 -2.32
C VAL A 73 8.85 -7.89 -2.18
N ALA A 74 8.90 -6.56 -2.21
CA ALA A 74 7.70 -5.72 -2.16
C ALA A 74 6.79 -5.96 -3.36
N CYS A 75 7.33 -6.03 -4.57
CA CYS A 75 6.56 -6.31 -5.79
C CYS A 75 5.85 -7.67 -5.72
N ILE A 76 6.60 -8.73 -5.41
CA ILE A 76 6.03 -10.09 -5.29
C ILE A 76 4.99 -10.12 -4.18
N GLY A 77 5.28 -9.55 -3.02
CA GLY A 77 4.38 -9.53 -1.87
C GLY A 77 3.08 -8.76 -2.15
N ARG A 78 3.14 -7.65 -2.89
CA ARG A 78 1.94 -6.90 -3.31
C ARG A 78 1.07 -7.69 -4.27
N ILE A 79 1.67 -8.38 -5.24
CA ILE A 79 0.96 -9.26 -6.16
C ILE A 79 0.31 -10.41 -5.38
N TRP A 80 1.05 -11.03 -4.45
CA TRP A 80 0.52 -12.06 -3.58
C TRP A 80 -0.68 -11.59 -2.75
N CYS A 81 -0.60 -10.39 -2.17
CA CYS A 81 -1.74 -9.76 -1.47
C CYS A 81 -2.95 -9.57 -2.40
N ALA A 82 -2.71 -9.10 -3.62
CA ALA A 82 -3.76 -8.86 -4.59
C ALA A 82 -4.49 -10.14 -4.98
N ILE A 83 -3.78 -11.24 -5.24
CA ILE A 83 -4.36 -12.55 -5.54
C ILE A 83 -5.34 -12.99 -4.46
N HIS A 84 -5.04 -12.74 -3.18
CA HIS A 84 -5.88 -13.19 -2.07
C HIS A 84 -7.06 -12.27 -1.76
N ILE A 85 -6.94 -10.96 -1.99
CA ILE A 85 -7.99 -10.00 -1.61
C ILE A 85 -8.93 -9.64 -2.77
N THR A 86 -8.46 -9.83 -4.02
CA THR A 86 -9.20 -9.44 -5.22
C THR A 86 -10.51 -10.23 -5.34
N GLY A 87 -11.62 -9.52 -5.55
CA GLY A 87 -12.97 -10.09 -5.61
C GLY A 87 -13.63 -10.34 -4.26
N ARG A 88 -12.86 -10.38 -3.17
CA ARG A 88 -13.35 -10.65 -1.79
C ARG A 88 -13.43 -9.41 -0.92
N LYS A 89 -12.81 -8.32 -1.33
CA LYS A 89 -12.76 -7.06 -0.55
C LYS A 89 -14.17 -6.61 -0.17
N ASN A 90 -14.39 -6.40 1.14
CA ASN A 90 -15.67 -6.00 1.75
C ASN A 90 -16.81 -7.05 1.69
N ARG A 91 -16.60 -8.22 1.12
CA ARG A 91 -17.56 -9.33 1.07
C ARG A 91 -17.21 -10.42 2.06
N GLU A 92 -15.92 -10.74 2.15
CA GLU A 92 -15.39 -11.78 3.02
C GLU A 92 -14.18 -11.26 3.79
N LEU A 93 -14.01 -11.75 5.02
CA LEU A 93 -12.81 -11.50 5.80
C LEU A 93 -11.67 -12.40 5.29
N CYS A 94 -10.70 -11.80 4.59
CA CYS A 94 -9.55 -12.53 4.09
C CYS A 94 -8.56 -12.80 5.24
N GLN A 95 -8.37 -14.09 5.57
CA GLN A 95 -7.47 -14.54 6.63
C GLN A 95 -6.36 -15.48 6.13
N ASN A 96 -6.33 -15.74 4.82
CA ASN A 96 -5.43 -16.69 4.19
C ASN A 96 -4.28 -16.00 3.45
N GLY A 97 -3.25 -16.77 3.09
CA GLY A 97 -2.10 -16.25 2.38
C GLY A 97 -1.35 -15.20 3.20
N PRO A 98 -0.99 -14.04 2.63
CA PRO A 98 -0.26 -12.99 3.34
C PRO A 98 -1.05 -12.42 4.52
N TYR A 99 -2.38 -12.50 4.50
CA TYR A 99 -3.28 -12.05 5.58
C TYR A 99 -3.28 -12.98 6.80
N ALA A 100 -2.73 -14.17 6.70
CA ALA A 100 -2.50 -15.04 7.85
C ALA A 100 -1.26 -14.64 8.66
N PHE A 101 -0.32 -13.92 8.07
CA PHE A 101 0.93 -13.50 8.73
C PHE A 101 0.84 -12.12 9.35
N THR A 102 0.09 -11.21 8.73
CA THR A 102 -0.20 -9.86 9.23
C THR A 102 -1.55 -9.39 8.72
N ARG A 103 -2.26 -8.60 9.52
CA ARG A 103 -3.58 -8.05 9.13
C ARG A 103 -3.49 -7.03 8.00
N ASN A 104 -2.32 -6.42 7.81
CA ASN A 104 -2.11 -5.35 6.85
C ASN A 104 -0.92 -5.61 5.92
N PRO A 105 -0.89 -6.78 5.21
CA PRO A 105 0.27 -7.18 4.42
C PRO A 105 0.54 -6.23 3.24
N LEU A 106 -0.49 -5.65 2.63
CA LEU A 106 -0.32 -4.71 1.53
C LEU A 106 0.46 -3.46 1.97
N TYR A 107 0.18 -2.95 3.18
CA TYR A 107 0.92 -1.83 3.74
C TYR A 107 2.34 -2.23 4.13
N PHE A 108 2.53 -3.44 4.66
CA PHE A 108 3.85 -3.96 4.99
C PHE A 108 4.76 -4.04 3.74
N PHE A 109 4.28 -4.62 2.65
CA PHE A 109 5.05 -4.69 1.40
C PHE A 109 5.25 -3.32 0.76
N SER A 110 4.31 -2.38 0.88
CA SER A 110 4.50 -1.00 0.44
C SER A 110 5.58 -0.28 1.25
N PHE A 111 5.67 -0.55 2.55
CA PHE A 111 6.74 -0.06 3.41
C PHE A 111 8.12 -0.57 2.96
N LEU A 112 8.24 -1.88 2.71
CA LEU A 112 9.48 -2.45 2.19
C LEU A 112 9.89 -1.82 0.86
N GLY A 113 8.93 -1.63 -0.06
CA GLY A 113 9.18 -1.00 -1.35
C GLY A 113 9.67 0.45 -1.22
N ALA A 114 9.03 1.24 -0.37
CA ALA A 114 9.40 2.64 -0.16
C ALA A 114 10.81 2.78 0.44
N VAL A 115 11.12 1.99 1.47
CA VAL A 115 12.47 1.95 2.07
C VAL A 115 13.50 1.41 1.05
N GLY A 116 13.11 0.37 0.30
CA GLY A 116 13.97 -0.22 -0.73
C GLY A 116 14.34 0.75 -1.83
N VAL A 117 13.42 1.61 -2.29
CA VAL A 117 13.70 2.65 -3.27
C VAL A 117 14.73 3.66 -2.74
N CYS A 118 14.59 4.11 -1.49
CA CYS A 118 15.56 5.02 -0.88
C CYS A 118 16.94 4.39 -0.75
N LEU A 119 17.02 3.12 -0.30
CA LEU A 119 18.30 2.41 -0.18
C LEU A 119 18.92 2.13 -1.56
N GLY A 120 18.10 1.80 -2.57
CA GLY A 120 18.56 1.62 -3.94
C GLY A 120 19.16 2.90 -4.54
N ALA A 121 18.61 4.06 -4.16
CA ALA A 121 19.17 5.38 -4.47
C ALA A 121 20.32 5.80 -3.54
N GLN A 122 20.72 4.93 -2.61
CA GLN A 122 21.76 5.20 -1.61
C GLN A 122 21.49 6.39 -0.68
N ALA A 123 20.26 6.79 -0.61
CA ALA A 123 19.71 7.84 0.23
C ALA A 123 19.38 7.27 1.62
N CYS A 124 20.41 6.94 2.43
CA CYS A 124 20.24 6.24 3.71
C CYS A 124 19.47 7.06 4.74
N LEU A 125 19.74 8.37 4.82
CA LEU A 125 19.01 9.27 5.72
C LEU A 125 17.54 9.33 5.33
N GLU A 126 17.26 9.47 4.05
CA GLU A 126 15.92 9.49 3.48
C GLU A 126 15.19 8.16 3.69
N ALA A 127 15.90 7.03 3.66
CA ALA A 127 15.32 5.74 4.00
C ALA A 127 14.81 5.70 5.45
N VAL A 128 15.56 6.27 6.39
CA VAL A 128 15.15 6.38 7.80
C VAL A 128 13.95 7.34 7.93
N LEU A 129 14.04 8.53 7.34
CA LEU A 129 12.96 9.52 7.37
C LEU A 129 11.68 8.96 6.73
N MET A 130 11.82 8.25 5.60
CA MET A 130 10.74 7.56 4.93
C MET A 130 10.10 6.48 5.82
N ALA A 131 10.91 5.67 6.48
CA ALA A 131 10.41 4.65 7.40
C ALA A 131 9.59 5.27 8.53
N LEU A 132 10.08 6.35 9.15
CA LEU A 132 9.37 7.07 10.21
C LEU A 132 8.06 7.72 9.71
N ALA A 133 8.12 8.40 8.58
CA ALA A 133 6.94 9.03 7.96
C ALA A 133 5.89 7.98 7.57
N PHE A 134 6.33 6.87 6.97
CA PHE A 134 5.46 5.78 6.59
C PHE A 134 4.77 5.16 7.81
N LEU A 135 5.52 4.77 8.83
CA LEU A 135 4.95 4.17 10.03
C LEU A 135 3.97 5.10 10.74
N THR A 136 4.23 6.41 10.75
CA THR A 136 3.34 7.41 11.35
C THR A 136 2.05 7.57 10.53
N TYR A 137 2.16 7.80 9.21
CA TYR A 137 1.02 7.96 8.32
C TYR A 137 0.14 6.71 8.27
N TYR A 138 0.76 5.54 8.08
CA TYR A 138 0.01 4.30 7.95
C TYR A 138 -0.58 3.78 9.27
N LYS A 139 0.00 4.14 10.42
CA LYS A 139 -0.63 3.88 11.72
C LYS A 139 -2.04 4.48 11.80
N PHE A 140 -2.22 5.67 11.26
CA PHE A 140 -3.54 6.32 11.17
C PHE A 140 -4.43 5.62 10.13
N MET A 141 -3.90 5.34 8.95
CA MET A 141 -4.66 4.71 7.87
C MET A 141 -5.12 3.30 8.24
N ILE A 142 -4.22 2.49 8.84
CA ILE A 142 -4.55 1.15 9.32
C ILE A 142 -5.66 1.20 10.37
N ARG A 143 -5.63 2.16 11.31
CA ARG A 143 -6.70 2.28 12.32
C ARG A 143 -8.07 2.52 11.67
N THR A 144 -8.14 3.36 10.66
CA THR A 144 -9.38 3.64 9.93
C THR A 144 -9.91 2.41 9.21
N GLU A 145 -9.02 1.64 8.55
CA GLU A 145 -9.39 0.40 7.87
C GLU A 145 -9.82 -0.68 8.86
N GLU A 146 -9.11 -0.84 9.99
CA GLU A 146 -9.48 -1.79 11.04
C GLU A 146 -10.86 -1.47 11.66
N GLN A 147 -11.16 -0.19 11.90
CA GLN A 147 -12.49 0.22 12.37
C GLN A 147 -13.58 -0.15 11.36
N ARG A 148 -13.31 0.03 10.07
CA ARG A 148 -14.23 -0.37 9.01
C ARG A 148 -14.44 -1.87 8.97
N LEU A 149 -13.36 -2.67 9.04
CA LEU A 149 -13.44 -4.14 9.05
C LEU A 149 -14.19 -4.64 10.29
N LYS A 150 -13.98 -4.01 11.45
CA LYS A 150 -14.73 -4.31 12.68
C LYS A 150 -16.24 -4.04 12.50
N THR A 151 -16.61 -2.96 11.83
CA THR A 151 -18.02 -2.66 11.54
C THR A 151 -18.64 -3.66 10.55
N LEU A 152 -17.86 -4.17 9.58
CA LEU A 152 -18.35 -5.09 8.55
C LEU A 152 -18.44 -6.54 9.04
N PHE A 153 -17.47 -7.00 9.84
CA PHE A 153 -17.31 -8.42 10.17
C PHE A 153 -17.48 -8.73 11.66
N GLY A 154 -17.65 -7.71 12.53
CA GLY A 154 -17.96 -7.87 13.94
C GLY A 154 -17.03 -8.82 14.70
N ALA A 155 -17.61 -9.81 15.36
CA ALA A 155 -16.91 -10.79 16.21
C ALA A 155 -15.83 -11.59 15.44
N SER A 156 -16.09 -11.97 14.19
CA SER A 156 -15.10 -12.69 13.36
C SER A 156 -13.83 -11.87 13.14
N TYR A 157 -13.94 -10.55 13.01
CA TYR A 157 -12.79 -9.68 12.91
C TYR A 157 -12.05 -9.54 14.24
N GLU A 158 -12.76 -9.53 15.37
CA GLU A 158 -12.15 -9.48 16.70
C GLU A 158 -11.32 -10.73 16.99
N GLU A 159 -11.83 -11.91 16.67
CA GLU A 159 -11.11 -13.18 16.75
C GLU A 159 -9.84 -13.17 15.88
N TYR A 160 -9.97 -12.70 14.64
CA TYR A 160 -8.83 -12.52 13.74
C TYR A 160 -7.78 -11.58 14.34
N CYS A 161 -8.18 -10.49 15.00
CA CYS A 161 -7.28 -9.56 15.68
C CYS A 161 -6.49 -10.18 16.83
N GLN A 162 -7.06 -11.17 17.53
CA GLN A 162 -6.39 -11.87 18.63
C GLN A 162 -5.28 -12.80 18.12
N THR A 163 -5.43 -13.31 16.91
CA THR A 163 -4.56 -14.36 16.38
C THR A 163 -3.49 -13.82 15.43
N VAL A 164 -3.76 -12.73 14.70
CA VAL A 164 -2.86 -12.20 13.65
C VAL A 164 -2.36 -10.81 14.04
N PRO A 165 -1.04 -10.55 13.98
CA PRO A 165 -0.47 -9.24 14.34
C PRO A 165 -0.89 -8.15 13.36
N ARG A 166 -0.88 -6.88 13.83
CA ARG A 166 -1.34 -5.72 13.05
C ARG A 166 -0.47 -5.42 11.83
N PHE A 167 0.86 -5.42 11.98
CA PHE A 167 1.78 -4.93 10.95
C PHE A 167 2.99 -5.84 10.74
N TRP A 168 3.75 -6.19 11.76
CA TRP A 168 4.93 -7.05 11.63
C TRP A 168 4.52 -8.49 11.42
N PRO A 169 4.95 -9.15 10.31
CA PRO A 169 4.54 -10.51 10.00
C PRO A 169 5.03 -11.51 11.04
N ARG A 170 4.17 -12.46 11.39
CA ARG A 170 4.52 -13.62 12.21
C ARG A 170 4.19 -14.90 11.42
N TRP A 171 5.17 -15.77 11.25
CA TRP A 171 4.97 -17.04 10.58
C TRP A 171 3.97 -17.92 11.33
N ARG A 172 3.04 -18.48 10.58
CA ARG A 172 1.99 -19.36 11.09
C ARG A 172 1.65 -20.42 10.06
N LYS A 173 1.34 -21.65 10.51
CA LYS A 173 0.78 -22.66 9.61
C LYS A 173 -0.54 -22.15 9.05
N GLN A 174 -0.69 -22.22 7.74
CA GLN A 174 -1.90 -21.77 7.04
C GLN A 174 -2.77 -22.96 6.69
N PRO A 175 -4.10 -22.83 6.72
CA PRO A 175 -4.97 -23.78 6.06
C PRO A 175 -4.66 -23.79 4.57
N GLN A 176 -4.63 -24.97 3.97
CA GLN A 176 -4.43 -25.10 2.52
C GLN A 176 -5.67 -24.52 1.82
N VAL A 177 -5.46 -23.54 0.97
CA VAL A 177 -6.50 -23.00 0.08
C VAL A 177 -6.38 -23.73 -1.24
N GLN A 178 -7.37 -24.55 -1.59
CA GLN A 178 -7.34 -25.36 -2.81
C GLN A 178 -7.63 -24.55 -4.07
N VAL A 179 -8.53 -23.58 -4.01
CA VAL A 179 -8.93 -22.76 -5.14
C VAL A 179 -9.15 -21.31 -4.69
N LEU A 180 -8.59 -20.36 -5.44
CA LEU A 180 -8.82 -18.92 -5.27
C LEU A 180 -9.52 -18.37 -6.52
N ALA A 181 -10.72 -17.83 -6.36
CA ALA A 181 -11.34 -17.04 -7.40
C ALA A 181 -10.68 -15.64 -7.46
N VAL A 182 -10.04 -15.32 -8.56
CA VAL A 182 -9.32 -14.05 -8.75
C VAL A 182 -10.01 -13.21 -9.81
N ASN A 183 -10.28 -11.94 -9.49
CA ASN A 183 -10.73 -10.96 -10.47
C ASN A 183 -9.54 -10.45 -11.27
N VAL A 184 -9.51 -10.72 -12.57
CA VAL A 184 -8.37 -10.43 -13.46
C VAL A 184 -8.09 -8.94 -13.57
N ASP A 185 -9.12 -8.08 -13.70
CA ASP A 185 -8.94 -6.64 -13.84
C ASP A 185 -8.26 -6.01 -12.62
N ALA A 186 -8.69 -6.43 -11.42
CA ALA A 186 -8.11 -5.92 -10.20
C ALA A 186 -6.71 -6.49 -9.94
N LEU A 187 -6.42 -7.71 -10.40
CA LEU A 187 -5.07 -8.27 -10.37
C LEU A 187 -4.15 -7.51 -11.32
N THR A 188 -4.58 -7.26 -12.56
CA THR A 188 -3.83 -6.48 -13.56
C THR A 188 -3.47 -5.10 -13.02
N LYS A 189 -4.42 -4.43 -12.36
CA LYS A 189 -4.16 -3.15 -11.70
C LYS A 189 -3.11 -3.26 -10.59
N ALA A 190 -3.16 -4.31 -9.77
CA ALA A 190 -2.21 -4.52 -8.69
C ALA A 190 -0.80 -4.84 -9.22
N VAL A 191 -0.70 -5.59 -10.32
CA VAL A 191 0.56 -5.86 -11.02
C VAL A 191 1.15 -4.55 -11.56
N PHE A 192 0.32 -3.70 -12.18
CA PHE A 192 0.76 -2.38 -12.64
C PHE A 192 1.25 -1.50 -11.48
N GLU A 193 0.50 -1.43 -10.37
CA GLU A 193 0.90 -0.68 -9.18
C GLU A 193 2.22 -1.22 -8.56
N ALA A 194 2.43 -2.53 -8.57
CA ALA A 194 3.69 -3.14 -8.14
C ALA A 194 4.84 -2.78 -9.10
N GLY A 195 4.58 -2.76 -10.41
CA GLY A 195 5.55 -2.37 -11.44
C GLY A 195 6.08 -0.95 -11.28
N LEU A 196 5.32 -0.04 -10.66
CA LEU A 196 5.78 1.33 -10.39
C LEU A 196 7.04 1.37 -9.50
N PHE A 197 7.21 0.42 -8.58
CA PHE A 197 8.42 0.31 -7.78
C PHE A 197 9.65 -0.06 -8.63
N LEU A 198 9.46 -0.95 -9.60
CA LEU A 198 10.53 -1.31 -10.55
C LEU A 198 10.88 -0.14 -11.46
N LEU A 199 9.87 0.58 -11.95
CA LEU A 199 10.07 1.80 -12.74
C LEU A 199 10.82 2.87 -11.94
N ALA A 200 10.55 3.01 -10.64
CA ALA A 200 11.29 3.93 -9.77
C ALA A 200 12.78 3.57 -9.71
N ILE A 201 13.12 2.28 -9.54
CA ILE A 201 14.52 1.83 -9.55
C ILE A 201 15.18 2.09 -10.92
N LEU A 202 14.51 1.74 -12.01
CA LEU A 202 15.03 2.00 -13.36
C LEU A 202 15.24 3.51 -13.61
N GLY A 203 14.32 4.34 -13.13
CA GLY A 203 14.46 5.81 -13.18
C GLY A 203 15.68 6.31 -12.43
N ILE A 204 15.93 5.79 -11.21
CA ILE A 204 17.11 6.12 -10.41
C ILE A 204 18.40 5.73 -11.16
N GLU A 205 18.48 4.50 -11.68
CA GLU A 205 19.65 4.03 -12.44
C GLU A 205 19.92 4.89 -13.66
N LEU A 206 18.87 5.24 -14.41
CA LEU A 206 18.99 6.09 -15.59
C LEU A 206 19.51 7.48 -15.21
N LEU A 207 19.01 8.04 -14.12
CA LEU A 207 19.46 9.34 -13.62
C LEU A 207 20.92 9.32 -13.14
N GLU A 208 21.32 8.29 -12.40
CA GLU A 208 22.71 8.12 -11.99
C GLU A 208 23.64 8.07 -13.22
N LYS A 209 23.20 7.31 -14.24
CA LYS A 209 23.97 7.20 -15.49
C LYS A 209 24.02 8.52 -16.25
N LEU A 210 22.92 9.27 -16.33
CA LEU A 210 22.88 10.59 -16.95
C LEU A 210 23.75 11.60 -16.21
N LYS A 211 23.68 11.61 -14.87
CA LYS A 211 24.56 12.49 -14.05
C LYS A 211 26.04 12.17 -14.25
N SER A 212 26.41 10.89 -14.32
CA SER A 212 27.81 10.50 -14.57
C SER A 212 28.28 10.84 -15.99
N SER A 213 27.41 10.73 -16.98
CA SER A 213 27.70 11.04 -18.38
C SER A 213 27.82 12.55 -18.67
N HIS A 214 27.14 13.39 -17.89
CA HIS A 214 27.11 14.84 -18.07
C HIS A 214 27.56 15.58 -16.80
N ALA A 215 28.56 15.06 -16.11
CA ALA A 215 29.07 15.59 -14.85
C ALA A 215 29.45 17.09 -14.94
N GLU A 216 29.96 17.55 -16.07
CA GLU A 216 30.30 18.96 -16.33
C GLU A 216 29.09 19.90 -16.27
N TRP A 217 27.93 19.46 -16.74
CA TRP A 217 26.68 20.24 -16.74
C TRP A 217 26.06 20.31 -15.35
N PHE A 218 26.07 19.21 -14.60
CA PHE A 218 25.46 19.13 -13.27
C PHE A 218 26.28 19.83 -12.19
N ASN A 219 27.61 19.95 -12.34
CA ASN A 219 28.48 20.69 -11.42
C ASN A 219 28.33 22.22 -11.50
N GLN A 220 27.68 22.74 -12.55
CA GLN A 220 27.43 24.17 -12.75
C GLN A 220 26.10 24.67 -12.16
N ILE A 221 25.23 23.78 -11.68
CA ILE A 221 23.96 24.17 -11.08
C ILE A 221 24.20 24.37 -9.58
N PRO A 222 24.15 25.63 -9.05
CA PRO A 222 24.24 25.89 -7.61
C PRO A 222 22.96 25.40 -6.94
N TRP A 223 23.08 24.48 -6.06
CA TRP A 223 22.01 23.99 -5.17
C TRP A 223 22.16 24.59 -3.77
#